data_84b3e17832300634d6b5eb0e75b48e3d
#
_entry.id   84b3e17832300634d6b5eb0e75b48e3d
#
_cell.length_a   1.000
_cell.length_b   1.000
_cell.length_c   1.000
_cell.angle_alpha   90.00
_cell.angle_beta   90.00
_cell.angle_gamma   90.00
#
_symmetry.space_group_name_H-M   'P 1'
#
loop_
_entity.id
_entity.type
_entity.pdbx_description
1 polymer ?
#
loop_
_entity_poly.entity_id
_entity_poly.type
_entity_poly.pdbx_seq_one_letter_code
_entity_poly.pdbx_strand_id
1 'polypeptide(L)'
;DKEKCVACGKCVEVCPAGAAKLGQKLCTKNGYIKYPKHELPDDTKWGPDKWNPNYRDDNMINCYDTGTSPCKAACPAHTAALGYVKRAPEGSSLDALNIIKQVNPFPAVCGSICNRRCEQACTRGSIDSPVAIDEIKKFIAEQELKAESRYVPAPRPKKQQLIPYEQKIAVIGAGPAGMSCAYYLANMLYKVTVFDKNPAPGGMLTLGIPNFRLEKDVVNAEIDVLREMGVEFKCGVEVGK
;
A
#
# COMPACT_ATOMS: atom_id res chain seq x y z
N ASP A 1 -3.95 -24.81 4.37
CA ASP A 1 -4.34 -24.12 3.12
C ASP A 1 -3.12 -24.02 2.21
N LYS A 2 -3.18 -24.68 1.06
CA LYS A 2 -2.05 -24.77 0.13
C LYS A 2 -1.68 -23.43 -0.50
N GLU A 3 -2.65 -22.54 -0.65
CA GLU A 3 -2.45 -21.22 -1.26
C GLU A 3 -1.81 -20.20 -0.29
N LYS A 4 -1.90 -20.48 1.01
CA LYS A 4 -1.36 -19.62 2.07
C LYS A 4 -0.10 -20.18 2.71
N CYS A 5 0.29 -21.39 2.35
CA CYS A 5 1.43 -22.07 2.93
C CYS A 5 2.75 -21.54 2.37
N VAL A 6 3.60 -21.01 3.23
CA VAL A 6 4.96 -20.55 2.89
C VAL A 6 6.03 -21.62 3.18
N ALA A 7 5.60 -22.87 3.44
CA ALA A 7 6.48 -24.02 3.73
C ALA A 7 7.51 -23.80 4.86
N CYS A 8 7.21 -22.93 5.82
CA CYS A 8 8.13 -22.64 6.94
C CYS A 8 8.30 -23.79 7.95
N GLY A 9 7.51 -24.86 7.85
CA GLY A 9 7.60 -26.02 8.74
C GLY A 9 6.95 -25.88 10.12
N LYS A 10 6.63 -24.69 10.57
CA LYS A 10 6.12 -24.43 11.95
C LYS A 10 4.86 -25.24 12.30
N CYS A 11 3.92 -25.36 11.36
CA CYS A 11 2.73 -26.17 11.58
C CYS A 11 3.04 -27.67 11.79
N VAL A 12 4.11 -28.17 11.23
CA VAL A 12 4.56 -29.56 11.41
C VAL A 12 5.21 -29.75 12.78
N GLU A 13 6.03 -28.78 13.16
CA GLU A 13 6.75 -28.76 14.42
C GLU A 13 5.82 -28.72 15.64
N VAL A 14 4.80 -27.83 15.60
CA VAL A 14 3.88 -27.62 16.73
C VAL A 14 2.67 -28.55 16.73
N CYS A 15 2.50 -29.42 15.73
CA CYS A 15 1.35 -30.32 15.67
C CYS A 15 1.52 -31.54 16.60
N PRO A 16 0.83 -31.62 17.76
CA PRO A 16 1.02 -32.70 18.71
C PRO A 16 0.53 -34.05 18.18
N ALA A 17 -0.41 -34.05 17.22
CA ALA A 17 -0.96 -35.24 16.63
C ALA A 17 -0.17 -35.72 15.39
N GLY A 18 0.88 -34.99 14.96
CA GLY A 18 1.62 -35.29 13.73
C GLY A 18 0.75 -35.27 12.45
N ALA A 19 -0.44 -34.65 12.53
CA ALA A 19 -1.37 -34.58 11.41
C ALA A 19 -0.93 -33.59 10.33
N ALA A 20 -0.16 -32.57 10.70
CA ALA A 20 0.43 -31.65 9.74
C ALA A 20 1.69 -32.29 9.14
N LYS A 21 1.75 -32.35 7.81
CA LYS A 21 2.90 -32.90 7.07
C LYS A 21 3.34 -31.93 5.99
N LEU A 22 4.62 -31.67 5.90
CA LEU A 22 5.27 -30.97 4.80
C LEU A 22 5.60 -31.96 3.66
N GLY A 23 4.66 -32.77 3.27
CA GLY A 23 4.76 -33.59 2.06
C GLY A 23 4.25 -32.85 0.84
N GLN A 24 4.21 -31.53 0.91
CA GLN A 24 3.65 -30.66 -0.12
C GLN A 24 4.67 -30.40 -1.23
N LYS A 25 4.14 -30.17 -2.40
CA LYS A 25 4.91 -29.71 -3.53
C LYS A 25 5.13 -28.20 -3.39
N LEU A 26 6.34 -27.73 -3.49
CA LEU A 26 6.62 -26.33 -3.69
C LEU A 26 6.36 -25.99 -5.16
N CYS A 27 5.76 -24.84 -5.40
CA CYS A 27 5.50 -24.35 -6.75
C CYS A 27 6.82 -23.94 -7.42
N THR A 28 7.04 -24.41 -8.62
CA THR A 28 8.14 -24.00 -9.48
C THR A 28 7.59 -23.61 -10.85
N LYS A 29 8.39 -22.94 -11.67
CA LYS A 29 8.04 -22.69 -13.09
C LYS A 29 7.83 -23.99 -13.87
N ASN A 30 8.47 -25.08 -13.44
CA ASN A 30 8.43 -26.38 -14.09
C ASN A 30 7.50 -27.38 -13.38
N GLY A 31 6.68 -26.94 -12.43
CA GLY A 31 5.78 -27.76 -11.65
C GLY A 31 6.01 -27.68 -10.14
N TYR A 32 5.80 -28.79 -9.44
CA TYR A 32 5.91 -28.85 -8.00
C TYR A 32 7.07 -29.75 -7.56
N ILE A 33 7.84 -29.30 -6.59
CA ILE A 33 8.85 -30.10 -5.91
C ILE A 33 8.25 -30.67 -4.64
N LYS A 34 8.44 -31.97 -4.43
CA LYS A 34 8.03 -32.65 -3.22
C LYS A 34 9.24 -32.76 -2.28
N TYR A 35 9.15 -32.14 -1.11
CA TYR A 35 10.17 -32.27 -0.09
C TYR A 35 9.69 -33.22 1.01
N PRO A 36 10.27 -34.41 1.13
CA PRO A 36 10.09 -35.24 2.30
C PRO A 36 10.62 -34.58 3.56
N LYS A 37 9.98 -34.78 4.70
CA LYS A 37 10.36 -34.12 5.95
C LYS A 37 11.82 -34.34 6.36
N HIS A 38 12.36 -35.50 6.07
CA HIS A 38 13.75 -35.85 6.40
C HIS A 38 14.80 -35.16 5.50
N GLU A 39 14.38 -34.61 4.37
CA GLU A 39 15.23 -33.83 3.46
C GLU A 39 15.22 -32.33 3.77
N LEU A 40 14.38 -31.91 4.72
CA LEU A 40 14.34 -30.50 5.15
C LEU A 40 15.59 -30.22 5.99
N PRO A 41 16.18 -29.03 5.85
CA PRO A 41 17.28 -28.62 6.70
C PRO A 41 16.91 -28.68 8.17
N ASP A 42 17.89 -29.03 9.01
CA ASP A 42 17.74 -28.95 10.46
C ASP A 42 17.51 -27.49 10.87
N ASP A 43 16.34 -27.18 11.39
CA ASP A 43 15.94 -25.84 11.79
C ASP A 43 16.85 -25.22 12.84
N THR A 44 17.62 -26.03 13.57
CA THR A 44 18.53 -25.56 14.61
C THR A 44 19.88 -25.08 14.03
N LYS A 45 20.14 -25.35 12.77
CA LYS A 45 21.45 -25.05 12.12
C LYS A 45 21.24 -24.58 10.68
N TRP A 46 20.43 -23.59 10.48
CA TRP A 46 20.26 -22.98 9.17
C TRP A 46 21.53 -22.25 8.72
N GLY A 47 21.97 -22.57 7.51
CA GLY A 47 23.09 -21.92 6.84
C GLY A 47 23.15 -22.33 5.35
N PRO A 48 23.90 -21.62 4.53
CA PRO A 48 24.03 -21.92 3.10
C PRO A 48 24.49 -23.36 2.81
N ASP A 49 25.27 -23.94 3.70
CA ASP A 49 25.76 -25.32 3.66
C ASP A 49 24.68 -26.37 3.94
N LYS A 50 23.56 -25.97 4.53
CA LYS A 50 22.41 -26.82 4.84
C LYS A 50 21.30 -26.77 3.78
N TRP A 51 21.41 -25.87 2.84
CA TRP A 51 20.41 -25.71 1.81
C TRP A 51 20.56 -26.81 0.74
N ASN A 52 19.41 -27.28 0.26
CA ASN A 52 19.42 -28.15 -0.91
C ASN A 52 20.02 -27.35 -2.10
N PRO A 53 21.12 -27.82 -2.71
CA PRO A 53 21.76 -27.10 -3.82
C PRO A 53 20.83 -26.94 -5.04
N ASN A 54 19.76 -27.73 -5.12
CA ASN A 54 18.73 -27.62 -6.16
C ASN A 54 17.58 -26.68 -5.76
N TYR A 55 17.60 -26.13 -4.55
CA TYR A 55 16.61 -25.15 -4.12
C TYR A 55 16.94 -23.80 -4.77
N ARG A 56 16.06 -23.34 -5.61
CA ARG A 56 16.19 -22.09 -6.34
C ARG A 56 14.96 -21.21 -6.06
N ASP A 57 15.08 -19.93 -6.36
CA ASP A 57 13.95 -18.99 -6.22
C ASP A 57 12.73 -19.39 -7.06
N ASP A 58 12.95 -20.07 -8.19
CA ASP A 58 11.90 -20.61 -9.03
C ASP A 58 11.18 -21.82 -8.42
N ASN A 59 11.67 -22.37 -7.33
CA ASN A 59 11.03 -23.42 -6.52
C ASN A 59 10.10 -22.87 -5.45
N MET A 60 9.97 -21.58 -5.31
CA MET A 60 9.13 -20.95 -4.30
C MET A 60 7.64 -21.18 -4.58
N ILE A 61 6.83 -21.17 -3.51
CA ILE A 61 5.39 -21.46 -3.56
C ILE A 61 4.65 -20.46 -4.45
N ASN A 62 5.07 -19.23 -4.47
CA ASN A 62 4.55 -18.21 -5.38
C ASN A 62 5.69 -17.53 -6.12
N CYS A 63 6.00 -18.03 -7.29
CA CYS A 63 7.09 -17.54 -8.11
C CYS A 63 6.86 -16.15 -8.69
N TYR A 64 5.61 -15.70 -8.75
CA TYR A 64 5.24 -14.41 -9.35
C TYR A 64 5.12 -13.29 -8.33
N ASP A 65 4.69 -13.62 -7.10
CA ASP A 65 4.46 -12.67 -6.02
C ASP A 65 5.46 -12.86 -4.86
N THR A 66 6.63 -13.36 -5.16
CA THR A 66 7.66 -13.67 -4.19
C THR A 66 7.96 -12.47 -3.30
N GLY A 67 7.75 -12.64 -2.01
CA GLY A 67 7.99 -11.61 -1.01
C GLY A 67 6.94 -10.50 -0.93
N THR A 68 5.83 -10.58 -1.69
CA THR A 68 4.74 -9.63 -1.57
C THR A 68 3.69 -10.15 -0.60
N SER A 69 3.42 -9.39 0.47
CA SER A 69 2.37 -9.75 1.42
C SER A 69 0.99 -9.76 0.75
N PRO A 70 0.07 -10.68 1.13
CA PRO A 70 -1.28 -10.74 0.55
C PRO A 70 -2.06 -9.44 0.69
N CYS A 71 -1.87 -8.71 1.79
CA CYS A 71 -2.49 -7.40 2.01
C CYS A 71 -2.02 -6.35 1.00
N LYS A 72 -0.73 -6.35 0.62
CA LYS A 72 -0.19 -5.46 -0.42
C LYS A 72 -0.68 -5.88 -1.80
N ALA A 73 -0.68 -7.17 -2.11
CA ALA A 73 -1.14 -7.69 -3.40
C ALA A 73 -2.63 -7.40 -3.65
N ALA A 74 -3.47 -7.53 -2.61
CA ALA A 74 -4.90 -7.27 -2.70
C ALA A 74 -5.26 -5.77 -2.75
N CYS A 75 -4.35 -4.89 -2.35
CA CYS A 75 -4.57 -3.45 -2.40
C CYS A 75 -4.42 -2.93 -3.83
N PRO A 76 -5.43 -2.26 -4.43
CA PRO A 76 -5.31 -1.70 -5.78
C PRO A 76 -4.16 -0.70 -5.95
N ALA A 77 -3.82 0.04 -4.88
CA ALA A 77 -2.69 0.96 -4.85
C ALA A 77 -1.37 0.29 -4.43
N HIS A 78 -1.37 -1.03 -4.17
CA HIS A 78 -0.22 -1.78 -3.69
C HIS A 78 0.50 -1.13 -2.48
N THR A 79 -0.28 -0.54 -1.57
CA THR A 79 0.26 0.11 -0.37
C THR A 79 0.96 -0.93 0.51
N ALA A 80 2.15 -0.59 0.99
CA ALA A 80 2.96 -1.49 1.83
C ALA A 80 2.39 -1.59 3.25
N ALA A 81 1.25 -2.29 3.40
CA ALA A 81 0.50 -2.40 4.65
C ALA A 81 1.35 -2.90 5.81
N LEU A 82 2.16 -3.94 5.59
CA LEU A 82 3.06 -4.47 6.60
C LEU A 82 4.04 -3.39 7.13
N GLY A 83 4.53 -2.52 6.24
CA GLY A 83 5.48 -1.47 6.60
C GLY A 83 4.89 -0.45 7.57
N TYR A 84 3.74 0.14 7.26
CA TYR A 84 3.14 1.15 8.14
C TYR A 84 2.48 0.57 9.39
N VAL A 85 1.92 -0.65 9.30
CA VAL A 85 1.38 -1.36 10.47
C VAL A 85 2.46 -1.66 11.50
N LYS A 86 3.68 -1.98 11.05
CA LYS A 86 4.83 -2.17 11.94
C LYS A 86 5.28 -0.86 12.60
N ARG A 87 5.29 0.25 11.85
CA ARG A 87 5.75 1.55 12.35
C ARG A 87 4.79 2.23 13.32
N ALA A 88 3.50 1.97 13.19
CA ALA A 88 2.48 2.61 14.04
C ALA A 88 2.73 2.40 15.55
N PRO A 89 2.94 1.18 16.08
CA PRO A 89 3.19 0.96 17.50
C PRO A 89 4.57 1.45 17.96
N GLU A 90 5.52 1.66 17.04
CA GLU A 90 6.84 2.22 17.35
C GLU A 90 6.76 3.76 17.60
N GLY A 91 5.59 4.37 17.50
CA GLY A 91 5.39 5.81 17.62
C GLY A 91 5.89 6.63 16.42
N SER A 92 6.35 5.95 15.37
CA SER A 92 6.88 6.57 14.14
C SER A 92 5.76 6.89 13.15
N SER A 93 4.78 7.70 13.55
CA SER A 93 3.61 8.03 12.70
C SER A 93 3.99 8.70 11.38
N LEU A 94 4.99 9.57 11.38
CA LEU A 94 5.48 10.23 10.15
C LEU A 94 6.13 9.25 9.19
N ASP A 95 6.92 8.29 9.67
CA ASP A 95 7.51 7.26 8.84
C ASP A 95 6.43 6.35 8.25
N ALA A 96 5.44 5.98 9.08
CA ALA A 96 4.29 5.21 8.63
C ALA A 96 3.50 5.95 7.55
N LEU A 97 3.24 7.24 7.74
CA LEU A 97 2.56 8.09 6.76
C LEU A 97 3.37 8.22 5.47
N ASN A 98 4.68 8.40 5.57
CA ASN A 98 5.57 8.44 4.40
C ASN A 98 5.48 7.15 3.57
N ILE A 99 5.44 5.98 4.22
CA ILE A 99 5.24 4.69 3.54
C ILE A 99 3.90 4.67 2.78
N ILE A 100 2.83 5.15 3.41
CA ILE A 100 1.50 5.19 2.79
C ILE A 100 1.49 6.16 1.60
N LYS A 101 1.96 7.38 1.79
CA LYS A 101 1.94 8.45 0.78
C LYS A 101 2.88 8.19 -0.43
N GLN A 102 3.69 7.13 -0.40
CA GLN A 102 4.43 6.70 -1.59
C GLN A 102 3.52 6.28 -2.75
N VAL A 103 2.38 5.68 -2.43
CA VAL A 103 1.46 5.08 -3.41
C VAL A 103 -0.01 5.42 -3.17
N ASN A 104 -0.32 6.09 -2.06
CA ASN A 104 -1.67 6.55 -1.72
C ASN A 104 -1.62 8.02 -1.29
N PRO A 105 -2.02 8.94 -2.18
CA PRO A 105 -2.02 10.38 -1.90
C PRO A 105 -2.99 10.80 -0.80
N PHE A 106 -4.10 10.06 -0.62
CA PHE A 106 -5.24 10.42 0.22
C PHE A 106 -5.52 9.36 1.29
N PRO A 107 -4.62 9.16 2.27
CA PRO A 107 -4.76 8.09 3.26
C PRO A 107 -5.96 8.28 4.19
N ALA A 108 -6.33 9.50 4.58
CA ALA A 108 -7.46 9.76 5.45
C ALA A 108 -8.80 9.53 4.73
N VAL A 109 -8.91 10.01 3.48
CA VAL A 109 -10.07 9.72 2.61
C VAL A 109 -10.21 8.21 2.43
N CYS A 110 -9.13 7.51 2.04
CA CYS A 110 -9.16 6.07 1.88
C CYS A 110 -9.49 5.33 3.19
N GLY A 111 -9.02 5.81 4.33
CA GLY A 111 -9.36 5.24 5.64
C GLY A 111 -10.85 5.35 6.01
N SER A 112 -11.57 6.28 5.37
CA SER A 112 -13.00 6.48 5.62
C SER A 112 -13.91 5.68 4.67
N ILE A 113 -13.46 5.41 3.44
CA ILE A 113 -14.32 4.85 2.38
C ILE A 113 -13.78 3.57 1.71
N CYS A 114 -12.63 3.06 2.13
CA CYS A 114 -12.02 1.87 1.54
C CYS A 114 -12.88 0.62 1.76
N ASN A 115 -12.89 -0.28 0.79
CA ASN A 115 -13.56 -1.58 0.88
C ASN A 115 -12.72 -2.68 1.56
N ARG A 116 -11.56 -2.35 2.10
CA ARG A 116 -10.70 -3.18 2.97
C ARG A 116 -10.27 -4.52 2.37
N ARG A 117 -10.00 -4.58 1.07
CA ARG A 117 -9.52 -5.81 0.40
C ARG A 117 -8.26 -6.40 1.05
N CYS A 118 -7.40 -5.56 1.61
CA CYS A 118 -6.21 -5.98 2.34
C CYS A 118 -6.53 -6.81 3.59
N GLU A 119 -7.59 -6.48 4.31
CA GLU A 119 -8.07 -7.23 5.47
C GLU A 119 -8.70 -8.55 5.07
N GLN A 120 -9.49 -8.56 3.99
CA GLN A 120 -10.05 -9.79 3.42
C GLN A 120 -8.99 -10.79 3.00
N ALA A 121 -7.85 -10.30 2.51
CA ALA A 121 -6.71 -11.13 2.11
C ALA A 121 -5.70 -11.41 3.23
N CYS A 122 -5.96 -10.92 4.44
CA CYS A 122 -5.04 -11.06 5.56
C CYS A 122 -4.94 -12.53 5.99
N THR A 123 -3.73 -13.10 5.96
CA THR A 123 -3.48 -14.49 6.38
C THR A 123 -3.79 -14.73 7.85
N ARG A 124 -3.70 -13.71 8.70
CA ARG A 124 -4.09 -13.82 10.11
C ARG A 124 -5.57 -14.17 10.28
N GLY A 125 -6.43 -13.72 9.35
CA GLY A 125 -7.85 -14.06 9.33
C GLY A 125 -8.16 -15.56 9.25
N SER A 126 -7.17 -16.40 8.90
CA SER A 126 -7.31 -17.86 8.94
C SER A 126 -7.00 -18.47 10.31
N ILE A 127 -6.49 -17.66 11.26
CA ILE A 127 -6.10 -18.11 12.62
C ILE A 127 -7.12 -17.58 13.65
N ASP A 128 -7.33 -16.27 13.65
CA ASP A 128 -8.24 -15.58 14.58
C ASP A 128 -9.06 -14.50 13.83
N SER A 129 -8.49 -13.33 13.63
CA SER A 129 -9.11 -12.22 12.90
C SER A 129 -8.09 -11.44 12.08
N PRO A 130 -8.51 -10.87 10.94
CA PRO A 130 -7.64 -9.99 10.17
C PRO A 130 -7.09 -8.83 11.01
N VAL A 131 -5.88 -8.41 10.70
CA VAL A 131 -5.35 -7.14 11.25
C VAL A 131 -6.21 -5.99 10.72
N ALA A 132 -6.60 -5.06 11.59
CA ALA A 132 -7.38 -3.86 11.24
C ALA A 132 -6.52 -2.84 10.47
N ILE A 133 -6.10 -3.24 9.26
CA ILE A 133 -5.11 -2.52 8.44
C ILE A 133 -5.62 -1.14 8.04
N ASP A 134 -6.90 -1.04 7.71
CA ASP A 134 -7.51 0.20 7.27
C ASP A 134 -7.72 1.19 8.43
N GLU A 135 -8.13 0.70 9.59
CA GLU A 135 -8.27 1.52 10.79
C GLU A 135 -6.91 2.07 11.28
N ILE A 136 -5.84 1.25 11.18
CA ILE A 136 -4.48 1.72 11.49
C ILE A 136 -4.05 2.82 10.50
N LYS A 137 -4.33 2.65 9.20
CA LYS A 137 -4.06 3.68 8.19
C LYS A 137 -4.83 4.95 8.47
N LYS A 138 -6.12 4.84 8.80
CA LYS A 138 -6.98 5.96 9.19
C LYS A 138 -6.41 6.69 10.40
N PHE A 139 -6.08 5.95 11.46
CA PHE A 139 -5.48 6.51 12.66
C PHE A 139 -4.21 7.31 12.37
N ILE A 140 -3.26 6.74 11.59
CA ILE A 140 -2.02 7.42 11.20
C ILE A 140 -2.31 8.73 10.47
N ALA A 141 -3.26 8.71 9.52
CA ALA A 141 -3.63 9.88 8.76
C ALA A 141 -4.33 10.95 9.63
N GLU A 142 -5.21 10.55 10.52
CA GLU A 142 -5.90 11.46 11.44
C GLU A 142 -4.95 12.13 12.45
N GLN A 143 -3.89 11.44 12.89
CA GLN A 143 -2.86 12.06 13.72
C GLN A 143 -2.17 13.20 12.98
N GLU A 144 -1.88 13.00 11.71
CA GLU A 144 -1.28 14.04 10.86
C GLU A 144 -2.24 15.21 10.62
N LEU A 145 -3.54 14.92 10.39
CA LEU A 145 -4.56 15.97 10.21
C LEU A 145 -4.71 16.88 11.45
N LYS A 146 -4.42 16.35 12.65
CA LYS A 146 -4.47 17.07 13.92
C LYS A 146 -3.16 17.73 14.30
N ALA A 147 -2.08 17.48 13.56
CA ALA A 147 -0.78 18.06 13.85
C ALA A 147 -0.74 19.56 13.51
N GLU A 148 0.05 20.33 14.24
CA GLU A 148 0.25 21.76 13.99
C GLU A 148 0.86 22.04 12.62
N SER A 149 1.73 21.14 12.14
CA SER A 149 2.33 21.22 10.81
C SER A 149 1.96 20.01 9.98
N ARG A 150 1.59 20.26 8.74
CA ARG A 150 1.19 19.21 7.78
C ARG A 150 2.42 18.49 7.22
N TYR A 151 2.28 17.20 7.02
CA TYR A 151 3.30 16.41 6.33
C TYR A 151 3.15 16.58 4.82
N VAL A 152 4.05 17.34 4.23
CA VAL A 152 4.18 17.47 2.77
C VAL A 152 5.26 16.51 2.29
N PRO A 153 4.93 15.54 1.42
CA PRO A 153 5.91 14.61 0.88
C PRO A 153 7.02 15.33 0.14
N ALA A 154 8.28 14.99 0.45
CA ALA A 154 9.41 15.49 -0.31
C ALA A 154 9.35 14.99 -1.76
N PRO A 155 9.62 15.84 -2.75
CA PRO A 155 9.66 15.45 -4.15
C PRO A 155 10.59 14.26 -4.40
N ARG A 156 10.19 13.35 -5.26
CA ARG A 156 10.96 12.14 -5.64
C ARG A 156 11.24 12.15 -7.13
N PRO A 157 12.17 12.99 -7.59
CA PRO A 157 12.54 13.03 -8.99
C PRO A 157 13.18 11.71 -9.43
N LYS A 158 13.09 11.39 -10.72
CA LYS A 158 13.86 10.28 -11.31
C LYS A 158 15.35 10.52 -11.11
N LYS A 159 16.13 9.46 -10.97
CA LYS A 159 17.53 9.37 -10.50
C LYS A 159 18.56 10.42 -10.98
N GLN A 160 18.22 11.33 -11.86
CA GLN A 160 19.15 12.36 -12.38
C GLN A 160 18.52 13.75 -12.46
N GLN A 161 17.29 13.92 -11.96
CA GLN A 161 16.55 15.17 -12.07
C GLN A 161 16.61 15.90 -10.72
N LEU A 162 17.44 16.90 -10.63
CA LEU A 162 17.56 17.79 -9.46
C LEU A 162 16.87 19.15 -9.67
N ILE A 163 16.45 19.43 -10.91
CA ILE A 163 15.87 20.71 -11.32
C ILE A 163 14.42 20.47 -11.73
N PRO A 164 13.47 21.33 -11.28
CA PRO A 164 12.09 21.26 -11.73
C PRO A 164 11.96 21.30 -13.25
N TYR A 165 10.99 20.57 -13.78
CA TYR A 165 10.68 20.64 -15.20
C TYR A 165 10.07 22.01 -15.54
N GLU A 166 10.44 22.57 -16.68
CA GLU A 166 9.88 23.82 -17.18
C GLU A 166 8.46 23.64 -17.74
N GLN A 167 8.13 22.42 -18.15
CA GLN A 167 6.83 22.09 -18.72
C GLN A 167 5.72 22.27 -17.68
N LYS A 168 4.68 22.97 -18.12
CA LYS A 168 3.43 23.12 -17.38
C LYS A 168 2.46 22.04 -17.82
N ILE A 169 1.88 21.33 -16.87
CA ILE A 169 0.92 20.25 -17.13
C ILE A 169 -0.46 20.68 -16.66
N ALA A 170 -1.43 20.60 -17.57
CA ALA A 170 -2.84 20.79 -17.24
C ALA A 170 -3.48 19.43 -16.99
N VAL A 171 -4.14 19.29 -15.84
CA VAL A 171 -4.98 18.15 -15.46
C VAL A 171 -6.43 18.59 -15.53
N ILE A 172 -7.26 17.89 -16.28
CA ILE A 172 -8.68 18.21 -16.43
C ILE A 172 -9.50 17.30 -15.52
N GLY A 173 -10.18 17.92 -14.56
CA GLY A 173 -10.97 17.26 -13.53
C GLY A 173 -10.25 17.16 -12.18
N ALA A 174 -10.80 17.81 -11.16
CA ALA A 174 -10.31 17.82 -9.78
C ALA A 174 -10.96 16.72 -8.92
N GLY A 175 -11.42 15.63 -9.53
CA GLY A 175 -11.84 14.43 -8.82
C GLY A 175 -10.66 13.59 -8.31
N PRO A 176 -10.92 12.45 -7.61
CA PRO A 176 -9.86 11.62 -7.02
C PRO A 176 -8.75 11.23 -8.02
N ALA A 177 -9.13 10.88 -9.25
CA ALA A 177 -8.19 10.48 -10.29
C ALA A 177 -7.28 11.63 -10.72
N GLY A 178 -7.85 12.82 -11.01
CA GLY A 178 -7.07 14.00 -11.42
C GLY A 178 -6.18 14.50 -10.30
N MET A 179 -6.68 14.54 -9.07
CA MET A 179 -5.87 14.91 -7.90
C MET A 179 -4.73 13.92 -7.64
N SER A 180 -4.97 12.62 -7.82
CA SER A 180 -3.89 11.62 -7.73
C SER A 180 -2.85 11.82 -8.83
N CYS A 181 -3.28 12.08 -10.06
CA CYS A 181 -2.37 12.41 -11.16
C CYS A 181 -1.52 13.65 -10.83
N ALA A 182 -2.17 14.72 -10.36
CA ALA A 182 -1.50 15.95 -9.95
C ALA A 182 -0.46 15.72 -8.83
N TYR A 183 -0.80 14.89 -7.84
CA TYR A 183 0.10 14.50 -6.76
C TYR A 183 1.39 13.85 -7.31
N TYR A 184 1.27 12.85 -8.18
CA TYR A 184 2.45 12.17 -8.72
C TYR A 184 3.27 13.06 -9.64
N LEU A 185 2.63 13.93 -10.42
CA LEU A 185 3.33 14.89 -11.27
C LEU A 185 4.08 15.93 -10.45
N ALA A 186 3.47 16.45 -9.37
CA ALA A 186 4.13 17.37 -8.45
C ALA A 186 5.33 16.69 -7.74
N ASN A 187 5.18 15.42 -7.33
CA ASN A 187 6.30 14.64 -6.79
C ASN A 187 7.46 14.48 -7.78
N MET A 188 7.17 14.50 -9.08
CA MET A 188 8.18 14.47 -10.14
C MET A 188 8.71 15.86 -10.50
N LEU A 189 8.36 16.89 -9.76
CA LEU A 189 8.78 18.28 -9.97
C LEU A 189 8.21 18.96 -11.24
N TYR A 190 7.06 18.52 -11.73
CA TYR A 190 6.31 19.24 -12.77
C TYR A 190 5.47 20.36 -12.16
N LYS A 191 5.30 21.45 -12.92
CA LYS A 191 4.34 22.52 -12.60
C LYS A 191 2.95 22.07 -13.04
N VAL A 192 2.05 21.83 -12.09
CA VAL A 192 0.72 21.26 -12.36
C VAL A 192 -0.38 22.27 -12.07
N THR A 193 -1.29 22.44 -13.01
CA THR A 193 -2.56 23.18 -12.83
C THR A 193 -3.72 22.23 -13.09
N VAL A 194 -4.61 22.10 -12.11
CA VAL A 194 -5.82 21.28 -12.20
C VAL A 194 -7.00 22.17 -12.51
N PHE A 195 -7.73 21.86 -13.58
CA PHE A 195 -8.94 22.58 -14.00
C PHE A 195 -10.18 21.74 -13.67
N ASP A 196 -11.20 22.35 -13.12
CA ASP A 196 -12.50 21.68 -12.90
C ASP A 196 -13.65 22.66 -13.14
N LYS A 197 -14.74 22.16 -13.74
CA LYS A 197 -15.95 22.94 -13.98
C LYS A 197 -16.73 23.25 -12.69
N ASN A 198 -16.58 22.41 -11.66
CA ASN A 198 -17.20 22.63 -10.36
C ASN A 198 -16.49 23.73 -9.59
N PRO A 199 -17.17 24.40 -8.67
CA PRO A 199 -16.63 25.53 -7.91
C PRO A 199 -15.56 25.11 -6.90
N ALA A 200 -15.49 23.82 -6.54
CA ALA A 200 -14.54 23.29 -5.56
C ALA A 200 -13.93 21.96 -6.03
N PRO A 201 -12.67 21.68 -5.66
CA PRO A 201 -12.03 20.39 -5.96
C PRO A 201 -12.60 19.27 -5.10
N GLY A 202 -12.31 18.03 -5.47
CA GLY A 202 -12.73 16.80 -4.77
C GLY A 202 -13.68 15.95 -5.58
N GLY A 203 -14.39 16.51 -6.56
CA GLY A 203 -15.34 15.78 -7.40
C GLY A 203 -16.36 15.02 -6.55
N MET A 204 -16.51 13.70 -6.78
CA MET A 204 -17.46 12.88 -6.03
C MET A 204 -17.17 12.77 -4.53
N LEU A 205 -15.94 12.97 -4.09
CA LEU A 205 -15.60 12.99 -2.67
C LEU A 205 -16.31 14.17 -1.96
N THR A 206 -16.42 15.29 -2.66
CA THR A 206 -17.06 16.50 -2.13
C THR A 206 -18.55 16.56 -2.44
N LEU A 207 -18.94 16.24 -3.67
CA LEU A 207 -20.30 16.44 -4.18
C LEU A 207 -21.23 15.23 -3.99
N GLY A 208 -20.67 14.00 -3.98
CA GLY A 208 -21.47 12.79 -4.00
C GLY A 208 -21.52 12.03 -2.67
N ILE A 209 -20.39 11.93 -1.96
CA ILE A 209 -20.34 11.14 -0.72
C ILE A 209 -20.93 11.97 0.43
N PRO A 210 -21.92 11.45 1.18
CA PRO A 210 -22.49 12.15 2.32
C PRO A 210 -21.48 12.45 3.43
N ASN A 211 -21.66 13.57 4.14
CA ASN A 211 -20.74 14.05 5.17
C ASN A 211 -20.56 13.06 6.33
N PHE A 212 -21.61 12.32 6.69
CA PHE A 212 -21.53 11.30 7.76
C PHE A 212 -20.62 10.10 7.37
N ARG A 213 -20.36 9.91 6.07
CA ARG A 213 -19.47 8.84 5.57
C ARG A 213 -18.04 9.35 5.34
N LEU A 214 -17.91 10.57 4.84
CA LEU A 214 -16.64 11.22 4.57
C LEU A 214 -16.79 12.73 4.86
N GLU A 215 -16.20 13.17 5.94
CA GLU A 215 -16.20 14.57 6.34
C GLU A 215 -15.48 15.44 5.30
N LYS A 216 -16.09 16.57 4.95
CA LYS A 216 -15.54 17.45 3.90
C LYS A 216 -14.24 18.12 4.35
N ASP A 217 -14.08 18.33 5.64
CA ASP A 217 -12.85 18.89 6.22
C ASP A 217 -11.66 17.94 6.01
N VAL A 218 -11.90 16.63 6.12
CA VAL A 218 -10.88 15.61 5.80
C VAL A 218 -10.46 15.69 4.33
N VAL A 219 -11.44 15.83 3.42
CA VAL A 219 -11.15 15.95 1.98
C VAL A 219 -10.37 17.23 1.70
N ASN A 220 -10.80 18.35 2.26
CA ASN A 220 -10.15 19.65 2.08
C ASN A 220 -8.72 19.62 2.61
N ALA A 221 -8.53 19.07 3.81
CA ALA A 221 -7.23 18.95 4.43
C ALA A 221 -6.23 18.13 3.56
N GLU A 222 -6.66 17.07 2.91
CA GLU A 222 -5.81 16.33 1.99
C GLU A 222 -5.57 17.07 0.65
N ILE A 223 -6.52 17.88 0.20
CA ILE A 223 -6.34 18.76 -0.96
C ILE A 223 -5.32 19.87 -0.65
N ASP A 224 -5.32 20.39 0.56
CA ASP A 224 -4.37 21.43 0.99
C ASP A 224 -2.92 20.91 0.91
N VAL A 225 -2.66 19.65 1.20
CA VAL A 225 -1.34 19.04 0.96
C VAL A 225 -0.90 19.17 -0.50
N LEU A 226 -1.82 18.99 -1.46
CA LEU A 226 -1.49 19.17 -2.87
C LEU A 226 -1.17 20.64 -3.20
N ARG A 227 -1.88 21.58 -2.58
CA ARG A 227 -1.60 23.02 -2.72
C ARG A 227 -0.22 23.36 -2.18
N GLU A 228 0.14 22.82 -1.02
CA GLU A 228 1.47 22.99 -0.44
C GLU A 228 2.58 22.34 -1.28
N MET A 229 2.27 21.28 -2.03
CA MET A 229 3.16 20.69 -3.03
C MET A 229 3.30 21.55 -4.29
N GLY A 230 2.61 22.69 -4.39
CA GLY A 230 2.64 23.60 -5.52
C GLY A 230 1.65 23.29 -6.64
N VAL A 231 0.64 22.46 -6.40
CA VAL A 231 -0.45 22.22 -7.37
C VAL A 231 -1.42 23.39 -7.35
N GLU A 232 -1.63 24.02 -8.49
CA GLU A 232 -2.60 25.07 -8.69
C GLU A 232 -3.98 24.50 -9.05
N PHE A 233 -5.06 24.98 -8.40
CA PHE A 233 -6.42 24.58 -8.72
C PHE A 233 -7.20 25.76 -9.33
N LYS A 234 -7.75 25.55 -10.52
CA LYS A 234 -8.64 26.49 -11.24
C LYS A 234 -10.01 25.86 -11.37
N CYS A 235 -10.84 26.09 -10.35
CA CYS A 235 -12.22 25.62 -10.31
C CYS A 235 -13.18 26.63 -10.96
N GLY A 236 -14.36 26.15 -11.39
CA GLY A 236 -15.34 26.97 -12.13
C GLY A 236 -14.96 27.18 -13.60
N VAL A 237 -14.00 26.41 -14.12
CA VAL A 237 -13.50 26.54 -15.51
C VAL A 237 -13.84 25.25 -16.27
N GLU A 238 -14.69 25.37 -17.28
CA GLU A 238 -15.00 24.27 -18.20
C GLU A 238 -14.06 24.28 -19.39
N VAL A 239 -13.25 23.22 -19.51
CA VAL A 239 -12.27 23.09 -20.61
C VAL A 239 -12.95 22.47 -21.81
N GLY A 240 -12.78 23.09 -22.99
CA GLY A 240 -13.33 22.56 -24.27
C GLY A 240 -14.61 23.26 -24.73
N LYS A 241 -15.00 24.36 -24.12
CA LYS A 241 -16.04 25.29 -24.60
C LYS A 241 -15.45 26.62 -24.98
#